data_f92a86c564aa3bde728c772212ec8e63
#
_entry.id   f92a86c564aa3bde728c772212ec8e63
#
_cell.length_a   1.000
_cell.length_b   1.000
_cell.length_c   1.000
_cell.angle_alpha   90.00
_cell.angle_beta   90.00
_cell.angle_gamma   90.00
#
_symmetry.space_group_name_H-M   'P 1'
#
loop_
_entity.id
_entity.type
_entity.pdbx_description
1 polymer ?
#
loop_
_entity_poly.entity_id
_entity_poly.type
_entity_poly.pdbx_seq_one_letter_code
_entity_poly.pdbx_strand_id
1 'polypeptide(L)'
;MAGHFNSTLIPKRALKYFEANRNVLVIEDDKVLGQMVTEILDDVGFEVTTAQNGRIAFEKLKNIPIDFIVLDILLPEKDGFEIYAELQANPETKDIPVMLVTAWADERNIERASQMGIQHFLPKPFTEDELLYTILPLLVDHSRKESR
;
A
#
# COMPACT_ATOMS: atom_id res chain seq x y z
N MET A 1 20.08 3.03 11.21
CA MET A 1 20.50 1.65 10.96
C MET A 1 19.34 0.85 10.40
N ALA A 2 19.47 0.46 9.18
CA ALA A 2 18.45 -0.33 8.56
C ALA A 2 18.38 -1.68 9.23
N GLY A 3 17.20 -2.18 9.44
CA GLY A 3 17.13 -3.57 9.47
C GLY A 3 17.01 -4.31 10.74
N HIS A 4 15.92 -4.05 11.39
CA HIS A 4 15.44 -5.03 12.34
C HIS A 4 14.43 -5.99 11.71
N PHE A 5 14.26 -5.87 10.39
CA PHE A 5 13.36 -6.77 9.68
C PHE A 5 13.92 -8.18 9.69
N ASN A 6 13.16 -9.11 10.26
CA ASN A 6 13.55 -10.51 10.29
C ASN A 6 13.15 -11.19 8.98
N SER A 7 14.10 -11.26 8.07
CA SER A 7 13.88 -11.83 6.75
C SER A 7 13.71 -13.35 6.75
N THR A 8 13.71 -14.02 7.91
CA THR A 8 13.55 -15.48 7.95
C THR A 8 12.21 -15.94 7.41
N LEU A 9 11.18 -15.09 7.47
CA LEU A 9 9.85 -15.41 6.98
C LEU A 9 9.68 -15.13 5.49
N ILE A 10 10.56 -14.31 4.89
CA ILE A 10 10.52 -14.00 3.46
C ILE A 10 11.69 -14.68 2.78
N PRO A 11 11.45 -15.53 1.77
CA PRO A 11 12.54 -16.18 1.03
C PRO A 11 13.49 -15.13 0.43
N LYS A 12 14.79 -15.42 0.47
CA LYS A 12 15.81 -14.52 -0.09
C LYS A 12 15.53 -14.14 -1.54
N ARG A 13 15.03 -15.09 -2.34
CA ARG A 13 14.69 -14.84 -3.74
C ARG A 13 13.58 -13.81 -3.93
N ALA A 14 12.77 -13.57 -2.89
CA ALA A 14 11.68 -12.60 -2.95
C ALA A 14 12.13 -11.19 -2.56
N LEU A 15 13.29 -11.04 -1.92
CA LEU A 15 13.80 -9.73 -1.49
C LEU A 15 14.03 -8.78 -2.67
N LYS A 16 14.33 -9.31 -3.85
CA LYS A 16 14.52 -8.51 -5.06
C LYS A 16 13.29 -7.68 -5.42
N TYR A 17 12.08 -8.14 -5.06
CA TYR A 17 10.85 -7.40 -5.34
C TYR A 17 10.73 -6.15 -4.47
N PHE A 18 11.26 -6.19 -3.25
CA PHE A 18 11.31 -5.01 -2.39
C PHE A 18 12.32 -3.99 -2.92
N GLU A 19 13.41 -4.44 -3.51
CA GLU A 19 14.42 -3.56 -4.08
C GLU A 19 13.96 -2.89 -5.37
N ALA A 20 13.18 -3.61 -6.19
CA ALA A 20 12.75 -3.12 -7.50
C ALA A 20 11.62 -2.09 -7.43
N ASN A 21 10.77 -2.16 -6.40
CA ASN A 21 9.57 -1.32 -6.25
C ASN A 21 9.78 -0.37 -5.07
N ARG A 22 10.44 0.75 -5.30
CA ARG A 22 11.04 1.58 -4.25
C ARG A 22 10.13 2.66 -3.68
N ASN A 23 9.21 3.20 -4.47
CA ASN A 23 8.42 4.35 -4.05
C ASN A 23 7.02 3.95 -3.63
N VAL A 24 6.70 4.15 -2.37
CA VAL A 24 5.38 3.82 -1.83
C VAL A 24 4.68 5.07 -1.32
N LEU A 25 3.39 5.18 -1.61
CA LEU A 25 2.53 6.21 -1.05
C LEU A 25 1.64 5.59 0.02
N VAL A 26 1.73 6.10 1.24
CA VAL A 26 0.90 5.67 2.37
C VAL A 26 -0.16 6.73 2.62
N ILE A 27 -1.43 6.38 2.42
CA ILE A 27 -2.56 7.28 2.62
C ILE A 27 -3.24 6.90 3.93
N GLU A 28 -2.96 7.66 4.97
CA GLU A 28 -3.37 7.38 6.34
C GLU A 28 -3.45 8.69 7.13
N ASP A 29 -4.59 8.95 7.79
CA ASP A 29 -4.74 10.16 8.58
C ASP A 29 -4.23 10.03 10.01
N ASP A 30 -4.12 8.82 10.55
CA ASP A 30 -3.53 8.58 11.86
C ASP A 30 -2.01 8.70 11.76
N LYS A 31 -1.47 9.77 12.36
CA LYS A 31 -0.03 10.07 12.28
C LYS A 31 0.84 9.00 12.92
N VAL A 32 0.39 8.41 14.03
CA VAL A 32 1.15 7.37 14.73
C VAL A 32 1.25 6.12 13.86
N LEU A 33 0.12 5.69 13.32
CA LEU A 33 0.09 4.51 12.45
C LEU A 33 0.85 4.76 11.15
N GLY A 34 0.66 5.92 10.55
CA GLY A 34 1.38 6.30 9.32
C GLY A 34 2.89 6.28 9.51
N GLN A 35 3.36 6.76 10.67
CA GLN A 35 4.79 6.73 10.98
C GLN A 35 5.28 5.31 11.22
N MET A 36 4.50 4.48 11.90
CA MET A 36 4.84 3.07 12.11
C MET A 36 5.00 2.34 10.77
N VAL A 37 4.04 2.50 9.88
CA VAL A 37 4.10 1.88 8.54
C VAL A 37 5.31 2.41 7.77
N THR A 38 5.56 3.72 7.85
CA THR A 38 6.72 4.34 7.20
C THR A 38 8.02 3.73 7.68
N GLU A 39 8.20 3.56 8.99
CA GLU A 39 9.41 2.98 9.56
C GLU A 39 9.62 1.54 9.10
N ILE A 40 8.56 0.74 9.09
CA ILE A 40 8.63 -0.65 8.64
C ILE A 40 9.09 -0.71 7.17
N LEU A 41 8.49 0.10 6.33
CA LEU A 41 8.78 0.09 4.89
C LEU A 41 10.16 0.70 4.59
N ASP A 42 10.53 1.75 5.31
CA ASP A 42 11.84 2.36 5.18
C ASP A 42 12.96 1.36 5.53
N ASP A 43 12.74 0.57 6.58
CA ASP A 43 13.72 -0.43 7.03
C ASP A 43 14.01 -1.51 5.99
N VAL A 44 13.08 -1.80 5.10
CA VAL A 44 13.31 -2.78 4.02
C VAL A 44 13.70 -2.11 2.70
N GLY A 45 13.93 -0.80 2.70
CA GLY A 45 14.49 -0.09 1.55
C GLY A 45 13.53 0.69 0.69
N PHE A 46 12.27 0.84 1.08
CA PHE A 46 11.31 1.67 0.35
C PHE A 46 11.51 3.14 0.66
N GLU A 47 11.23 3.98 -0.33
CA GLU A 47 11.11 5.42 -0.14
C GLU A 47 9.63 5.73 0.08
N VAL A 48 9.29 6.19 1.27
CA VAL A 48 7.90 6.37 1.67
C VAL A 48 7.47 7.82 1.59
N THR A 49 6.36 8.05 0.91
CA THR A 49 5.67 9.34 0.88
C THR A 49 4.35 9.15 1.59
N THR A 50 3.98 10.06 2.48
CA THR A 50 2.73 9.97 3.22
C THR A 50 1.73 11.05 2.77
N ALA A 51 0.45 10.72 2.85
CA ALA A 51 -0.63 11.67 2.63
C ALA A 51 -1.73 11.42 3.65
N GLN A 52 -2.27 12.48 4.25
CA GLN A 52 -3.29 12.37 5.30
C GLN A 52 -4.71 12.25 4.74
N ASN A 53 -4.89 12.54 3.46
CA ASN A 53 -6.20 12.48 2.80
C ASN A 53 -6.02 12.30 1.30
N GLY A 54 -7.15 12.12 0.59
CA GLY A 54 -7.12 11.90 -0.86
C GLY A 54 -6.59 13.08 -1.65
N ARG A 55 -6.93 14.30 -1.25
CA ARG A 55 -6.50 15.50 -1.96
C ARG A 55 -4.97 15.61 -1.97
N ILE A 56 -4.35 15.43 -0.81
CA ILE A 56 -2.89 15.46 -0.70
C ILE A 56 -2.27 14.29 -1.48
N ALA A 57 -2.89 13.12 -1.41
CA ALA A 57 -2.42 11.95 -2.15
C ALA A 57 -2.38 12.21 -3.66
N PHE A 58 -3.45 12.77 -4.24
CA PHE A 58 -3.49 13.05 -5.67
C PHE A 58 -2.51 14.14 -6.08
N GLU A 59 -2.28 15.15 -5.23
CA GLU A 59 -1.25 16.15 -5.48
C GLU A 59 0.14 15.50 -5.57
N LYS A 60 0.44 14.60 -4.65
CA LYS A 60 1.74 13.92 -4.64
C LYS A 60 1.91 12.95 -5.81
N LEU A 61 0.84 12.28 -6.20
CA LEU A 61 0.86 11.37 -7.35
C LEU A 61 1.18 12.10 -8.67
N LYS A 62 0.87 13.37 -8.78
CA LYS A 62 1.21 14.16 -9.96
C LYS A 62 2.71 14.45 -10.07
N ASN A 63 3.42 14.50 -8.95
CA ASN A 63 4.79 14.98 -8.89
C ASN A 63 5.82 13.91 -8.53
N ILE A 64 5.37 12.79 -7.97
CA ILE A 64 6.25 11.73 -7.48
C ILE A 64 5.83 10.41 -8.13
N PRO A 65 6.76 9.71 -8.79
CA PRO A 65 6.47 8.37 -9.31
C PRO A 65 6.24 7.41 -8.14
N ILE A 66 5.09 6.77 -8.11
CA ILE A 66 4.71 5.84 -7.04
C ILE A 66 4.55 4.44 -7.62
N ASP A 67 5.19 3.48 -6.98
CA ASP A 67 5.18 2.08 -7.42
C ASP A 67 4.03 1.28 -6.81
N PHE A 68 3.60 1.62 -5.60
CA PHE A 68 2.41 1.04 -5.00
C PHE A 68 1.86 1.94 -3.90
N ILE A 69 0.60 1.69 -3.52
CA ILE A 69 -0.13 2.51 -2.55
C ILE A 69 -0.64 1.65 -1.41
N VAL A 70 -0.43 2.13 -0.18
CA VAL A 70 -1.06 1.60 1.03
C VAL A 70 -2.16 2.58 1.42
N LEU A 71 -3.41 2.12 1.45
CA LEU A 71 -4.58 2.99 1.54
C LEU A 71 -5.51 2.55 2.67
N ASP A 72 -5.80 3.45 3.62
CA ASP A 72 -6.82 3.21 4.63
C ASP A 72 -8.22 3.53 4.08
N ILE A 73 -9.23 2.82 4.55
CA ILE A 73 -10.62 3.09 4.20
C ILE A 73 -11.13 4.32 4.97
N LEU A 74 -10.81 4.41 6.27
CA LEU A 74 -11.29 5.48 7.15
C LEU A 74 -10.44 6.73 7.02
N LEU A 75 -10.82 7.60 6.10
CA LEU A 75 -10.12 8.87 5.87
C LEU A 75 -11.11 10.03 5.91
N PRO A 76 -10.65 11.25 6.25
CA PRO A 76 -11.51 12.43 6.23
C PRO A 76 -11.87 12.82 4.79
N GLU A 77 -13.04 13.41 4.61
CA GLU A 77 -13.59 13.91 3.34
C GLU A 77 -14.03 12.78 2.40
N LYS A 78 -13.08 12.08 1.80
CA LYS A 78 -13.34 10.90 0.96
C LYS A 78 -12.75 9.67 1.61
N ASP A 79 -13.52 8.59 1.68
CA ASP A 79 -13.02 7.34 2.21
C ASP A 79 -12.11 6.62 1.20
N GLY A 80 -11.49 5.54 1.66
CA GLY A 80 -10.56 4.78 0.83
C GLY A 80 -11.20 4.17 -0.41
N PHE A 81 -12.46 3.76 -0.33
CA PHE A 81 -13.16 3.22 -1.51
C PHE A 81 -13.36 4.28 -2.58
N GLU A 82 -13.72 5.51 -2.18
CA GLU A 82 -13.87 6.62 -3.10
C GLU A 82 -12.53 6.99 -3.75
N ILE A 83 -11.46 6.99 -2.95
CA ILE A 83 -10.11 7.25 -3.45
C ILE A 83 -9.70 6.18 -4.45
N TYR A 84 -9.96 4.92 -4.13
CA TYR A 84 -9.65 3.80 -5.04
C TYR A 84 -10.40 3.95 -6.37
N ALA A 85 -11.67 4.30 -6.31
CA ALA A 85 -12.46 4.52 -7.52
C ALA A 85 -11.86 5.63 -8.40
N GLU A 86 -11.40 6.73 -7.79
CA GLU A 86 -10.73 7.81 -8.53
C GLU A 86 -9.41 7.35 -9.14
N LEU A 87 -8.62 6.55 -8.42
CA LEU A 87 -7.38 5.98 -8.95
C LEU A 87 -7.65 5.13 -10.20
N GLN A 88 -8.69 4.31 -10.15
CA GLN A 88 -9.06 3.43 -11.26
C GLN A 88 -9.62 4.20 -12.46
N ALA A 89 -10.24 5.35 -12.24
CA ALA A 89 -10.80 6.17 -13.29
C ALA A 89 -9.75 6.98 -14.06
N ASN A 90 -8.54 7.10 -13.52
CA ASN A 90 -7.46 7.88 -14.13
C ASN A 90 -6.46 6.95 -14.81
N PRO A 91 -6.24 7.09 -16.15
CA PRO A 91 -5.28 6.25 -16.87
C PRO A 91 -3.85 6.30 -16.30
N GLU A 92 -3.47 7.40 -15.67
CA GLU A 92 -2.13 7.55 -15.10
C GLU A 92 -1.93 6.81 -13.78
N THR A 93 -3.02 6.46 -13.07
CA THR A 93 -2.94 5.83 -11.76
C THR A 93 -3.59 4.45 -11.69
N LYS A 94 -4.42 4.09 -12.66
CA LYS A 94 -5.21 2.85 -12.61
C LYS A 94 -4.39 1.58 -12.47
N ASP A 95 -3.16 1.58 -12.95
CA ASP A 95 -2.30 0.39 -12.92
C ASP A 95 -1.38 0.34 -11.70
N ILE A 96 -1.41 1.36 -10.84
CA ILE A 96 -0.65 1.34 -9.60
C ILE A 96 -1.30 0.34 -8.63
N PRO A 97 -0.56 -0.67 -8.15
CA PRO A 97 -1.10 -1.63 -7.20
C PRO A 97 -1.51 -0.96 -5.89
N VAL A 98 -2.64 -1.35 -5.34
CA VAL A 98 -3.18 -0.78 -4.10
C VAL A 98 -3.45 -1.88 -3.10
N MET A 99 -3.00 -1.66 -1.87
CA MET A 99 -3.33 -2.50 -0.72
C MET A 99 -4.18 -1.69 0.25
N LEU A 100 -5.34 -2.22 0.63
CA LEU A 100 -6.15 -1.61 1.68
C LEU A 100 -5.68 -2.07 3.06
N VAL A 101 -5.57 -1.13 3.98
CA VAL A 101 -5.24 -1.41 5.38
C VAL A 101 -6.28 -0.70 6.24
N THR A 102 -7.07 -1.43 7.02
CA THR A 102 -8.17 -0.79 7.75
C THR A 102 -8.61 -1.56 9.00
N ALA A 103 -9.11 -0.81 9.99
CA ALA A 103 -9.82 -1.37 11.13
C ALA A 103 -11.25 -1.81 10.76
N TRP A 104 -11.75 -1.37 9.61
CA TRP A 104 -13.08 -1.73 9.10
C TRP A 104 -13.04 -2.98 8.23
N ALA A 105 -12.52 -4.07 8.80
CA ALA A 105 -12.35 -5.34 8.07
C ALA A 105 -13.52 -6.31 8.32
N ASP A 106 -14.75 -5.80 8.32
CA ASP A 106 -15.93 -6.66 8.40
C ASP A 106 -16.28 -7.26 7.03
N GLU A 107 -17.17 -8.25 7.04
CA GLU A 107 -17.55 -8.97 5.81
C GLU A 107 -18.04 -8.03 4.70
N ARG A 108 -18.82 -7.01 5.06
CA ARG A 108 -19.37 -6.06 4.09
C ARG A 108 -18.28 -5.29 3.38
N ASN A 109 -17.29 -4.81 4.11
CA ASN A 109 -16.19 -4.05 3.53
C ASN A 109 -15.24 -4.93 2.74
N ILE A 110 -14.98 -6.15 3.21
CA ILE A 110 -14.16 -7.11 2.48
C ILE A 110 -14.84 -7.47 1.15
N GLU A 111 -16.14 -7.72 1.17
CA GLU A 111 -16.91 -8.02 -0.03
C GLU A 111 -16.92 -6.83 -1.00
N ARG A 112 -17.12 -5.61 -0.48
CA ARG A 112 -17.08 -4.39 -1.29
C ARG A 112 -15.73 -4.22 -1.97
N ALA A 113 -14.64 -4.44 -1.23
CA ALA A 113 -13.29 -4.37 -1.78
C ALA A 113 -13.11 -5.38 -2.92
N SER A 114 -13.56 -6.61 -2.70
CA SER A 114 -13.49 -7.67 -3.71
C SER A 114 -14.27 -7.30 -4.97
N GLN A 115 -15.47 -6.77 -4.81
CA GLN A 115 -16.32 -6.35 -5.94
C GLN A 115 -15.69 -5.21 -6.74
N MET A 116 -14.90 -4.36 -6.08
CA MET A 116 -14.17 -3.27 -6.73
C MET A 116 -12.86 -3.71 -7.39
N GLY A 117 -12.49 -4.99 -7.25
CA GLY A 117 -11.26 -5.51 -7.82
C GLY A 117 -10.03 -5.36 -6.93
N ILE A 118 -10.20 -4.99 -5.67
CA ILE A 118 -9.10 -4.88 -4.72
C ILE A 118 -8.74 -6.27 -4.22
N GLN A 119 -7.53 -6.72 -4.51
CA GLN A 119 -7.08 -8.08 -4.21
C GLN A 119 -6.24 -8.17 -2.93
N HIS A 120 -5.74 -7.04 -2.43
CA HIS A 120 -4.83 -7.02 -1.29
C HIS A 120 -5.45 -6.21 -0.16
N PHE A 121 -5.73 -6.88 0.94
CA PHE A 121 -6.46 -6.31 2.07
C PHE A 121 -5.82 -6.78 3.37
N LEU A 122 -5.44 -5.84 4.24
CA LEU A 122 -4.82 -6.15 5.52
C LEU A 122 -5.63 -5.52 6.67
N PRO A 123 -6.27 -6.34 7.52
CA PRO A 123 -6.98 -5.82 8.69
C PRO A 123 -6.03 -5.26 9.75
N LYS A 124 -6.44 -4.19 10.42
CA LYS A 124 -5.78 -3.70 11.62
C LYS A 124 -6.36 -4.40 12.85
N PRO A 125 -5.59 -4.66 13.91
CA PRO A 125 -4.15 -4.43 14.00
C PRO A 125 -3.35 -5.51 13.25
N PHE A 126 -2.17 -5.14 12.79
CA PHE A 126 -1.30 -6.07 12.06
C PHE A 126 0.12 -6.00 12.61
N THR A 127 0.89 -7.07 12.41
CA THR A 127 2.30 -7.11 12.74
C THR A 127 3.13 -6.63 11.56
N GLU A 128 4.39 -6.33 11.81
CA GLU A 128 5.36 -5.99 10.77
C GLU A 128 5.40 -7.07 9.68
N ASP A 129 5.49 -8.34 10.09
CA ASP A 129 5.54 -9.46 9.17
C ASP A 129 4.27 -9.57 8.31
N GLU A 130 3.10 -9.37 8.92
CA GLU A 130 1.84 -9.41 8.19
C GLU A 130 1.77 -8.31 7.12
N LEU A 131 2.24 -7.11 7.44
CA LEU A 131 2.30 -6.02 6.48
C LEU A 131 3.18 -6.39 5.29
N LEU A 132 4.39 -6.87 5.56
CA LEU A 132 5.34 -7.21 4.50
C LEU A 132 4.90 -8.42 3.68
N TYR A 133 4.29 -9.41 4.32
CA TYR A 133 3.74 -10.57 3.61
C TYR A 133 2.59 -10.17 2.68
N THR A 134 1.77 -9.20 3.08
CA THR A 134 0.66 -8.75 2.24
C THR A 134 1.16 -7.93 1.06
N ILE A 135 2.24 -7.18 1.25
CA ILE A 135 2.84 -6.38 0.18
C ILE A 135 3.50 -7.25 -0.89
N LEU A 136 4.12 -8.36 -0.49
CA LEU A 136 4.91 -9.19 -1.41
C LEU A 136 4.12 -9.67 -2.64
N PRO A 137 2.92 -10.26 -2.51
CA PRO A 137 2.14 -10.66 -3.69
C PRO A 137 1.80 -9.49 -4.61
N LEU A 138 1.54 -8.31 -4.03
CA LEU A 138 1.25 -7.10 -4.79
C LEU A 138 2.43 -6.71 -5.68
N LEU A 139 3.65 -6.77 -5.15
CA LEU A 139 4.86 -6.46 -5.92
C LEU A 139 5.15 -7.50 -7.01
N VAL A 140 4.94 -8.77 -6.70
CA VAL A 140 5.14 -9.87 -7.66
C VAL A 140 4.17 -9.73 -8.83
N ASP A 141 2.89 -9.47 -8.55
CA ASP A 141 1.89 -9.31 -9.59
C ASP A 141 2.19 -8.11 -10.49
N HIS A 142 2.65 -7.01 -9.91
CA HIS A 142 3.04 -5.82 -10.67
C HIS A 142 4.24 -6.12 -11.58
N SER A 143 5.26 -6.78 -11.05
CA SER A 143 6.44 -7.16 -11.84
C SER A 143 6.09 -8.06 -13.01
N ARG A 144 5.14 -8.98 -12.84
CA ARG A 144 4.67 -9.85 -13.93
C ARG A 144 4.00 -9.06 -15.04
N LYS A 145 3.19 -8.04 -14.68
CA LYS A 145 2.54 -7.16 -15.66
C LYS A 145 3.57 -6.38 -16.47
N GLU A 146 4.60 -5.88 -15.83
CA GLU A 146 5.67 -5.13 -16.49
C GLU A 146 6.51 -6.03 -17.42
N SER A 147 6.66 -7.30 -17.07
CA SER A 147 7.43 -8.27 -17.86
C SER A 147 6.73 -8.67 -19.16
N ARG A 148 5.46 -8.38 -19.30
CA ARG A 148 4.67 -8.69 -20.49
C ARG A 148 4.67 -7.53 -21.46
#